data_f7c77c38095153132eb3a11a2d606bce
#
_entry.id   f7c77c38095153132eb3a11a2d606bce
#
_cell.length_a   1.000
_cell.length_b   1.000
_cell.length_c   1.000
_cell.angle_alpha   90.00
_cell.angle_beta   90.00
_cell.angle_gamma   90.00
#
_symmetry.space_group_name_H-M   'P 1'
#
loop_
_entity.id
_entity.type
_entity.pdbx_description
1 polymer ?
#
loop_
_entity_poly.entity_id
_entity_poly.type
_entity_poly.pdbx_seq_one_letter_code
_entity_poly.pdbx_strand_id
1 'polypeptide(L)'
;MAIGDHLREALDLYGSPACPHTNACMLAAGEKGIDVDCHAETDWSPSGSIRGMSPLGIGPVLKDRTQTNYGLIACLSYIDDKGFGPSLVARNGTVRARMWQEMGVAAQCNVGDDASLASALDVLDTTLGTDAGNMKGDYVCGQFTLADVCWAGVCQVAMNMGKGAAISSRSRVNTWFAAVQSHPSTSKESINPFSCMSTKADHDAGNMREIRVNAG
;
A
#
# COMPACT_ATOMS: atom_id res chain seq x y z
N MET A 1 -29.84 16.84 -19.85
CA MET A 1 -29.97 16.73 -18.40
C MET A 1 -28.91 15.75 -17.93
N ALA A 2 -27.77 16.22 -17.48
CA ALA A 2 -26.69 15.36 -17.03
C ALA A 2 -27.11 14.78 -15.66
N ILE A 3 -27.24 13.47 -15.63
CA ILE A 3 -27.57 12.74 -14.40
C ILE A 3 -26.32 12.68 -13.56
N GLY A 4 -26.30 13.52 -12.50
CA GLY A 4 -25.62 13.25 -11.25
C GLY A 4 -24.13 12.98 -11.34
N ASP A 5 -23.32 14.04 -11.41
CA ASP A 5 -22.05 14.10 -10.68
C ASP A 5 -22.40 13.95 -9.18
N HIS A 6 -22.67 12.72 -8.76
CA HIS A 6 -22.56 12.40 -7.35
C HIS A 6 -21.07 12.49 -7.06
N LEU A 7 -20.69 13.63 -6.50
CA LEU A 7 -19.41 13.88 -5.86
C LEU A 7 -19.05 12.62 -5.07
N ARG A 8 -18.18 11.80 -5.62
CA ARG A 8 -17.55 10.72 -4.86
C ARG A 8 -16.72 11.44 -3.83
N GLU A 9 -17.22 11.51 -2.62
CA GLU A 9 -16.41 12.05 -1.53
C GLU A 9 -15.17 11.18 -1.42
N ALA A 10 -14.02 11.81 -1.52
CA ALA A 10 -12.74 11.17 -1.31
C ALA A 10 -12.69 10.57 0.11
N LEU A 11 -11.95 9.49 0.29
CA LEU A 11 -11.65 8.96 1.61
C LEU A 11 -10.51 9.77 2.24
N ASP A 12 -10.63 10.13 3.50
CA ASP A 12 -9.53 10.71 4.26
C ASP A 12 -8.58 9.60 4.74
N LEU A 13 -7.32 9.62 4.29
CA LEU A 13 -6.29 8.70 4.73
C LEU A 13 -5.25 9.42 5.58
N TYR A 14 -5.20 9.12 6.86
CA TYR A 14 -4.21 9.64 7.79
C TYR A 14 -3.05 8.65 7.94
N GLY A 15 -1.84 9.13 7.67
CA GLY A 15 -0.67 8.28 7.74
C GLY A 15 0.62 9.01 7.35
N SER A 16 1.73 8.32 7.45
CA SER A 16 3.03 8.85 7.02
C SER A 16 3.38 8.38 5.61
N PRO A 17 3.86 9.26 4.72
CA PRO A 17 4.40 8.87 3.43
C PRO A 17 5.58 7.88 3.52
N ALA A 18 6.30 7.91 4.65
CA ALA A 18 7.37 6.96 4.94
C ALA A 18 6.87 5.62 5.52
N CYS A 19 5.55 5.45 5.67
CA CYS A 19 4.97 4.22 6.19
C CYS A 19 4.55 3.28 5.05
N PRO A 20 5.09 2.05 4.97
CA PRO A 20 4.68 1.07 3.97
C PRO A 20 3.17 0.80 3.95
N HIS A 21 2.53 0.83 5.10
CA HIS A 21 1.09 0.57 5.23
C HIS A 21 0.24 1.70 4.62
N THR A 22 0.66 2.96 4.79
CA THR A 22 0.00 4.11 4.15
C THR A 22 0.12 4.01 2.63
N ASN A 23 1.32 3.68 2.15
CA ASN A 23 1.58 3.48 0.73
C ASN A 23 0.74 2.33 0.15
N ALA A 24 0.59 1.24 0.87
CA ALA A 24 -0.27 0.13 0.48
C ALA A 24 -1.74 0.57 0.34
N CYS A 25 -2.26 1.36 1.29
CA CYS A 25 -3.62 1.89 1.20
C CYS A 25 -3.83 2.80 -0.02
N MET A 26 -2.85 3.66 -0.33
CA MET A 26 -2.90 4.53 -1.51
C MET A 26 -2.91 3.70 -2.81
N LEU A 27 -2.06 2.68 -2.89
CA LEU A 27 -2.01 1.79 -4.05
C LEU A 27 -3.32 1.01 -4.23
N ALA A 28 -3.87 0.47 -3.13
CA ALA A 28 -5.15 -0.22 -3.17
C ALA A 28 -6.29 0.70 -3.62
N ALA A 29 -6.32 1.94 -3.12
CA ALA A 29 -7.32 2.92 -3.50
C ALA A 29 -7.24 3.26 -5.01
N GLY A 30 -6.03 3.46 -5.53
CA GLY A 30 -5.79 3.64 -6.96
C GLY A 30 -6.29 2.46 -7.79
N GLU A 31 -5.99 1.22 -7.38
CA GLU A 31 -6.47 0.00 -8.05
C GLU A 31 -8.00 -0.10 -8.04
N LYS A 32 -8.62 0.34 -6.96
CA LYS A 32 -10.07 0.28 -6.77
C LYS A 32 -10.82 1.51 -7.28
N GLY A 33 -10.12 2.46 -7.90
CA GLY A 33 -10.71 3.69 -8.44
C GLY A 33 -11.38 4.56 -7.37
N ILE A 34 -10.76 4.64 -6.18
CA ILE A 34 -11.23 5.45 -5.06
C ILE A 34 -10.33 6.68 -4.92
N ASP A 35 -10.94 7.86 -4.88
CA ASP A 35 -10.24 9.09 -4.54
C ASP A 35 -9.87 9.11 -3.06
N VAL A 36 -8.65 9.55 -2.76
CA VAL A 36 -8.14 9.62 -1.40
C VAL A 36 -7.49 10.96 -1.15
N ASP A 37 -7.94 11.65 -0.10
CA ASP A 37 -7.27 12.82 0.45
C ASP A 37 -6.30 12.34 1.55
N CYS A 38 -4.99 12.48 1.29
CA CYS A 38 -3.96 12.03 2.21
C CYS A 38 -3.57 13.14 3.18
N HIS A 39 -3.71 12.84 4.47
CA HIS A 39 -3.30 13.69 5.57
C HIS A 39 -2.03 13.12 6.19
N ALA A 40 -0.92 13.82 6.01
CA ALA A 40 0.34 13.42 6.59
C ALA A 40 0.29 13.58 8.10
N GLU A 41 0.34 12.47 8.82
CA GLU A 41 0.30 12.46 10.28
C GLU A 41 1.61 11.92 10.85
N THR A 42 2.20 12.70 11.71
CA THR A 42 3.47 12.38 12.37
C THR A 42 3.32 12.21 13.88
N ASP A 43 2.24 12.72 14.47
CA ASP A 43 2.00 12.63 15.91
C ASP A 43 1.05 11.47 16.25
N TRP A 44 1.63 10.32 16.45
CA TRP A 44 0.95 9.09 16.90
C TRP A 44 0.98 8.94 18.44
N SER A 45 1.38 10.00 19.14
CA SER A 45 1.44 10.00 20.59
C SER A 45 0.05 9.87 21.22
N PRO A 46 -0.04 9.50 22.50
CA PRO A 46 -1.31 9.45 23.24
C PRO A 46 -2.09 10.77 23.26
N SER A 47 -1.42 11.90 23.08
CA SER A 47 -2.02 13.24 23.01
C SER A 47 -2.24 13.75 21.59
N GLY A 48 -1.79 13.01 20.55
CA GLY A 48 -1.91 13.40 19.15
C GLY A 48 -3.33 13.33 18.62
N SER A 49 -3.55 14.03 17.52
CA SER A 49 -4.87 14.14 16.85
C SER A 49 -5.46 12.79 16.44
N ILE A 50 -4.60 11.81 16.13
CA ILE A 50 -4.97 10.46 15.70
C ILE A 50 -5.62 9.62 16.81
N ARG A 51 -5.36 9.92 18.09
CA ARG A 51 -5.90 9.13 19.22
C ARG A 51 -7.41 9.06 19.27
N GLY A 52 -8.09 10.10 18.81
CA GLY A 52 -9.56 10.09 18.70
C GLY A 52 -10.08 9.10 17.64
N MET A 53 -9.26 8.76 16.66
CA MET A 53 -9.61 7.88 15.55
C MET A 53 -8.99 6.48 15.68
N SER A 54 -7.82 6.38 16.29
CA SER A 54 -7.11 5.12 16.56
C SER A 54 -6.68 5.06 18.03
N PRO A 55 -7.45 4.41 18.91
CA PRO A 55 -7.18 4.39 20.36
C PRO A 55 -5.80 3.86 20.75
N LEU A 56 -5.24 2.98 19.93
CA LEU A 56 -3.91 2.40 20.14
C LEU A 56 -2.79 3.18 19.42
N GLY A 57 -3.12 4.24 18.67
CA GLY A 57 -2.14 4.95 17.85
C GLY A 57 -1.61 4.08 16.71
N ILE A 58 -2.42 3.18 16.17
CA ILE A 58 -2.07 2.30 15.06
C ILE A 58 -2.53 2.94 13.76
N GLY A 59 -1.61 3.17 12.82
CA GLY A 59 -1.89 3.66 11.47
C GLY A 59 -1.76 2.56 10.41
N PRO A 60 -2.16 2.86 9.18
CA PRO A 60 -2.90 4.07 8.76
C PRO A 60 -4.31 4.13 9.36
N VAL A 61 -4.93 5.33 9.32
CA VAL A 61 -6.35 5.52 9.63
C VAL A 61 -7.06 5.97 8.39
N LEU A 62 -8.16 5.31 8.06
CA LEU A 62 -9.02 5.62 6.93
C LEU A 62 -10.39 6.06 7.44
N LYS A 63 -10.81 7.26 7.05
CA LYS A 63 -12.10 7.81 7.44
C LYS A 63 -13.00 8.01 6.22
N ASP A 64 -14.23 7.57 6.33
CA ASP A 64 -15.30 7.77 5.36
C ASP A 64 -16.53 8.29 6.08
N ARG A 65 -16.79 9.59 6.02
CA ARG A 65 -17.90 10.25 6.73
C ARG A 65 -17.91 9.89 8.22
N THR A 66 -18.75 8.93 8.61
CA THR A 66 -18.91 8.47 9.99
C THR A 66 -18.13 7.20 10.30
N GLN A 67 -17.66 6.48 9.28
CA GLN A 67 -16.91 5.25 9.45
C GLN A 67 -15.42 5.56 9.58
N THR A 68 -14.78 4.99 10.59
CA THR A 68 -13.35 5.09 10.78
C THR A 68 -12.75 3.70 10.94
N ASN A 69 -11.76 3.40 10.13
CA ASN A 69 -10.99 2.15 10.18
C ASN A 69 -9.53 2.49 10.50
N TYR A 70 -8.85 1.66 11.28
CA TYR A 70 -7.44 1.84 11.59
C TYR A 70 -6.65 0.54 11.50
N GLY A 71 -5.39 0.66 11.16
CA GLY A 71 -4.50 -0.46 10.90
C GLY A 71 -4.66 -1.02 9.48
N LEU A 72 -3.57 -1.63 9.00
CA LEU A 72 -3.42 -2.05 7.60
C LEU A 72 -4.58 -2.89 7.08
N ILE A 73 -4.91 -3.97 7.80
CA ILE A 73 -5.91 -4.96 7.33
C ILE A 73 -7.30 -4.34 7.22
N ALA A 74 -7.73 -3.58 8.24
CA ALA A 74 -9.04 -2.96 8.24
C ALA A 74 -9.19 -1.91 7.13
N CYS A 75 -8.16 -1.08 6.93
CA CYS A 75 -8.16 -0.08 5.87
C CYS A 75 -8.18 -0.73 4.48
N LEU A 76 -7.33 -1.73 4.23
CA LEU A 76 -7.28 -2.41 2.93
C LEU A 76 -8.57 -3.17 2.63
N SER A 77 -9.15 -3.88 3.62
CA SER A 77 -10.42 -4.57 3.43
C SER A 77 -11.55 -3.60 3.09
N TYR A 78 -11.60 -2.45 3.79
CA TYR A 78 -12.61 -1.43 3.51
C TYR A 78 -12.45 -0.84 2.10
N ILE A 79 -11.24 -0.55 1.68
CA ILE A 79 -10.94 -0.05 0.33
C ILE A 79 -11.36 -1.08 -0.73
N ASP A 80 -11.02 -2.37 -0.52
CA ASP A 80 -11.38 -3.43 -1.47
C ASP A 80 -12.89 -3.61 -1.59
N ASP A 81 -13.62 -3.58 -0.47
CA ASP A 81 -15.08 -3.74 -0.46
C ASP A 81 -15.83 -2.53 -1.03
N LYS A 82 -15.31 -1.31 -0.78
CA LYS A 82 -15.95 -0.06 -1.24
C LYS A 82 -15.68 0.22 -2.72
N GLY A 83 -14.53 -0.17 -3.22
CA GLY A 83 -14.06 0.21 -4.56
C GLY A 83 -14.66 -0.62 -5.68
N PHE A 84 -14.31 -0.24 -6.91
CA PHE A 84 -14.77 -0.91 -8.14
C PHE A 84 -13.80 -2.01 -8.57
N GLY A 85 -14.25 -2.77 -9.57
CA GLY A 85 -13.45 -3.83 -10.18
C GLY A 85 -13.41 -5.12 -9.37
N PRO A 86 -12.53 -6.04 -9.74
CA PRO A 86 -12.38 -7.32 -9.04
C PRO A 86 -11.83 -7.12 -7.64
N SER A 87 -12.23 -8.02 -6.73
CA SER A 87 -11.66 -8.03 -5.38
C SER A 87 -10.16 -8.35 -5.42
N LEU A 88 -9.40 -7.60 -4.64
CA LEU A 88 -7.99 -7.86 -4.37
C LEU A 88 -7.79 -8.99 -3.37
N VAL A 89 -8.85 -9.40 -2.68
CA VAL A 89 -8.86 -10.59 -1.83
C VAL A 89 -9.10 -11.83 -2.68
N ALA A 90 -8.16 -12.74 -2.66
CA ALA A 90 -8.24 -13.98 -3.44
C ALA A 90 -9.45 -14.84 -3.05
N ARG A 91 -10.23 -15.29 -4.05
CA ARG A 91 -11.42 -16.14 -3.82
C ARG A 91 -11.07 -17.57 -3.41
N ASN A 92 -10.02 -18.13 -4.01
CA ASN A 92 -9.54 -19.46 -3.66
C ASN A 92 -8.94 -19.47 -2.25
N GLY A 93 -9.36 -20.41 -1.41
CA GLY A 93 -8.95 -20.49 0.00
C GLY A 93 -7.45 -20.65 0.20
N THR A 94 -6.78 -21.45 -0.63
CA THR A 94 -5.32 -21.67 -0.56
C THR A 94 -4.57 -20.39 -0.95
N VAL A 95 -4.96 -19.76 -2.05
CA VAL A 95 -4.38 -18.49 -2.52
C VAL A 95 -4.61 -17.38 -1.50
N ARG A 96 -5.82 -17.33 -0.91
CA ARG A 96 -6.16 -16.35 0.13
C ARG A 96 -5.34 -16.54 1.40
N ALA A 97 -5.12 -17.75 1.83
CA ALA A 97 -4.26 -18.04 2.99
C ALA A 97 -2.81 -17.57 2.72
N ARG A 98 -2.30 -17.83 1.52
CA ARG A 98 -0.99 -17.31 1.10
C ARG A 98 -0.95 -15.80 1.09
N MET A 99 -1.96 -15.17 0.51
CA MET A 99 -2.07 -13.71 0.49
C MET A 99 -1.98 -13.12 1.91
N TRP A 100 -2.73 -13.66 2.88
CA TRP A 100 -2.67 -13.20 4.27
C TRP A 100 -1.32 -13.44 4.92
N GLN A 101 -0.67 -14.56 4.62
CA GLN A 101 0.68 -14.85 5.09
C GLN A 101 1.69 -13.82 4.58
N GLU A 102 1.69 -13.53 3.30
CA GLU A 102 2.59 -12.57 2.68
C GLU A 102 2.33 -11.13 3.17
N MET A 103 1.07 -10.75 3.34
CA MET A 103 0.71 -9.48 3.97
C MET A 103 1.25 -9.38 5.40
N GLY A 104 1.18 -10.49 6.16
CA GLY A 104 1.73 -10.54 7.53
C GLY A 104 3.24 -10.34 7.56
N VAL A 105 3.97 -10.91 6.63
CA VAL A 105 5.43 -10.71 6.50
C VAL A 105 5.75 -9.27 6.11
N ALA A 106 5.09 -8.75 5.08
CA ALA A 106 5.27 -7.38 4.63
C ALA A 106 4.97 -6.36 5.75
N ALA A 107 3.91 -6.60 6.53
CA ALA A 107 3.49 -5.71 7.63
C ALA A 107 4.50 -5.66 8.80
N GLN A 108 5.32 -6.69 8.97
CA GLN A 108 6.35 -6.75 10.02
C GLN A 108 7.70 -6.18 9.57
N CYS A 109 7.86 -5.86 8.28
CA CYS A 109 9.10 -5.33 7.75
C CYS A 109 9.37 -3.91 8.29
N ASN A 110 10.46 -3.75 9.02
CA ASN A 110 10.98 -2.45 9.38
C ASN A 110 11.94 -1.96 8.28
N VAL A 111 11.43 -1.13 7.37
CA VAL A 111 12.23 -0.60 6.24
C VAL A 111 13.40 0.27 6.71
N GLY A 112 13.30 0.87 7.89
CA GLY A 112 14.39 1.66 8.50
C GLY A 112 15.60 0.80 8.89
N ASP A 113 15.38 -0.46 9.25
CA ASP A 113 16.43 -1.41 9.61
C ASP A 113 16.84 -2.27 8.41
N ASP A 114 18.11 -2.19 8.03
CA ASP A 114 18.65 -2.90 6.85
C ASP A 114 18.57 -4.42 6.99
N ALA A 115 18.76 -4.96 8.19
CA ALA A 115 18.67 -6.39 8.42
C ALA A 115 17.23 -6.90 8.31
N SER A 116 16.27 -6.16 8.86
CA SER A 116 14.84 -6.44 8.73
C SER A 116 14.40 -6.40 7.26
N LEU A 117 14.77 -5.34 6.54
CA LEU A 117 14.45 -5.19 5.11
C LEU A 117 15.06 -6.33 4.29
N ALA A 118 16.35 -6.64 4.50
CA ALA A 118 17.03 -7.72 3.77
C ALA A 118 16.34 -9.06 4.00
N SER A 119 16.05 -9.40 5.26
CA SER A 119 15.38 -10.65 5.62
C SER A 119 13.97 -10.75 5.00
N ALA A 120 13.21 -9.67 5.06
CA ALA A 120 11.86 -9.63 4.46
C ALA A 120 11.91 -9.80 2.93
N LEU A 121 12.84 -9.12 2.25
CA LEU A 121 13.00 -9.27 0.80
C LEU A 121 13.54 -10.65 0.39
N ASP A 122 14.34 -11.34 1.23
CA ASP A 122 14.75 -12.72 0.99
C ASP A 122 13.57 -13.69 1.05
N VAL A 123 12.63 -13.46 1.98
CA VAL A 123 11.36 -14.22 2.02
C VAL A 123 10.56 -13.98 0.75
N LEU A 124 10.40 -12.72 0.33
CA LEU A 124 9.69 -12.40 -0.90
C LEU A 124 10.35 -13.02 -2.15
N ASP A 125 11.69 -12.92 -2.27
CA ASP A 125 12.41 -13.51 -3.41
C ASP A 125 12.23 -15.04 -3.46
N THR A 126 12.26 -15.70 -2.31
CA THR A 126 11.97 -17.13 -2.20
C THR A 126 10.53 -17.45 -2.61
N THR A 127 9.57 -16.68 -2.11
CA THR A 127 8.14 -16.81 -2.43
C THR A 127 7.89 -16.73 -3.93
N LEU A 128 8.46 -15.72 -4.58
CA LEU A 128 8.34 -15.51 -6.04
C LEU A 128 9.01 -16.63 -6.86
N GLY A 129 9.93 -17.40 -6.26
CA GLY A 129 10.60 -18.53 -6.89
C GLY A 129 9.91 -19.88 -6.70
N THR A 130 8.85 -19.95 -5.90
CA THR A 130 8.17 -21.22 -5.59
C THR A 130 6.89 -21.41 -6.40
N ASP A 131 6.79 -22.52 -7.13
CA ASP A 131 5.54 -23.00 -7.77
C ASP A 131 4.56 -23.54 -6.71
N ALA A 132 4.29 -22.81 -5.64
CA ALA A 132 3.41 -23.28 -4.59
C ALA A 132 1.96 -23.41 -5.10
N GLY A 133 1.56 -24.60 -5.49
CA GLY A 133 0.16 -24.93 -5.75
C GLY A 133 -0.46 -24.33 -7.01
N ASN A 134 0.23 -24.35 -8.17
CA ASN A 134 -0.25 -23.79 -9.45
C ASN A 134 -0.42 -22.25 -9.48
N MET A 135 0.20 -21.53 -8.57
CA MET A 135 0.23 -20.07 -8.59
C MET A 135 1.28 -19.56 -9.58
N LYS A 136 1.07 -19.84 -10.87
CA LYS A 136 1.93 -19.31 -11.95
C LYS A 136 1.44 -17.93 -12.34
N GLY A 137 2.33 -16.96 -12.33
CA GLY A 137 2.04 -15.60 -12.75
C GLY A 137 3.13 -14.62 -12.29
N ASP A 138 2.95 -13.37 -12.66
CA ASP A 138 3.91 -12.29 -12.41
C ASP A 138 3.80 -11.68 -11.00
N TYR A 139 2.83 -12.15 -10.20
CA TYR A 139 2.49 -11.59 -8.89
C TYR A 139 2.70 -12.60 -7.76
N VAL A 140 2.77 -12.11 -6.53
CA VAL A 140 3.10 -12.89 -5.31
C VAL A 140 2.19 -14.12 -5.14
N CYS A 141 0.92 -13.99 -5.50
CA CYS A 141 -0.06 -15.06 -5.44
C CYS A 141 -0.53 -15.53 -6.83
N GLY A 142 0.29 -15.35 -7.87
CA GLY A 142 -0.03 -15.67 -9.27
C GLY A 142 -0.97 -14.68 -9.94
N GLN A 143 -1.80 -13.98 -9.18
CA GLN A 143 -2.66 -12.88 -9.60
C GLN A 143 -2.41 -11.68 -8.68
N PHE A 144 -2.71 -10.47 -9.17
CA PHE A 144 -2.57 -9.25 -8.37
C PHE A 144 -3.55 -9.27 -7.19
N THR A 145 -3.02 -9.12 -5.98
CA THR A 145 -3.77 -9.22 -4.71
C THR A 145 -3.30 -8.17 -3.70
N LEU A 146 -3.94 -8.14 -2.52
CA LEU A 146 -3.49 -7.32 -1.40
C LEU A 146 -2.05 -7.67 -0.93
N ALA A 147 -1.54 -8.87 -1.22
CA ALA A 147 -0.15 -9.20 -0.95
C ALA A 147 0.80 -8.34 -1.79
N ASP A 148 0.51 -8.18 -3.10
CA ASP A 148 1.30 -7.34 -3.99
C ASP A 148 1.26 -5.88 -3.56
N VAL A 149 0.09 -5.42 -3.16
CA VAL A 149 -0.12 -4.06 -2.63
C VAL A 149 0.74 -3.79 -1.39
N CYS A 150 0.77 -4.73 -0.43
CA CYS A 150 1.56 -4.57 0.80
C CYS A 150 3.06 -4.59 0.51
N TRP A 151 3.54 -5.54 -0.29
CA TRP A 151 4.95 -5.63 -0.66
C TRP A 151 5.41 -4.45 -1.51
N ALA A 152 4.54 -3.94 -2.40
CA ALA A 152 4.82 -2.74 -3.17
C ALA A 152 5.00 -1.51 -2.27
N GLY A 153 4.19 -1.38 -1.21
CA GLY A 153 4.37 -0.34 -0.20
C GLY A 153 5.73 -0.41 0.49
N VAL A 154 6.21 -1.61 0.85
CA VAL A 154 7.55 -1.84 1.41
C VAL A 154 8.63 -1.42 0.43
N CYS A 155 8.57 -1.90 -0.81
CA CYS A 155 9.56 -1.59 -1.84
C CYS A 155 9.59 -0.10 -2.17
N GLN A 156 8.43 0.56 -2.25
CA GLN A 156 8.35 1.99 -2.54
C GLN A 156 9.03 2.81 -1.44
N VAL A 157 8.75 2.51 -0.16
CA VAL A 157 9.40 3.20 0.95
C VAL A 157 10.91 2.93 0.95
N ALA A 158 11.34 1.70 0.65
CA ALA A 158 12.76 1.38 0.52
C ALA A 158 13.44 2.21 -0.60
N MET A 159 12.77 2.37 -1.75
CA MET A 159 13.26 3.22 -2.83
C MET A 159 13.38 4.69 -2.38
N ASN A 160 12.36 5.22 -1.73
CA ASN A 160 12.34 6.60 -1.23
C ASN A 160 13.43 6.87 -0.18
N MET A 161 13.79 5.85 0.61
CA MET A 161 14.88 5.91 1.59
C MET A 161 16.27 5.68 0.98
N GLY A 162 16.38 5.54 -0.35
CA GLY A 162 17.65 5.29 -1.04
C GLY A 162 18.18 3.86 -0.90
N LYS A 163 17.34 2.92 -0.47
CA LYS A 163 17.69 1.50 -0.29
C LYS A 163 17.36 0.62 -1.51
N GLY A 164 17.22 1.21 -2.70
CA GLY A 164 16.86 0.50 -3.92
C GLY A 164 17.81 -0.64 -4.30
N ALA A 165 19.08 -0.57 -3.87
CA ALA A 165 20.06 -1.65 -4.06
C ALA A 165 19.62 -2.96 -3.39
N ALA A 166 18.88 -2.91 -2.28
CA ALA A 166 18.36 -4.11 -1.63
C ALA A 166 17.32 -4.84 -2.50
N ILE A 167 16.54 -4.08 -3.28
CA ILE A 167 15.55 -4.61 -4.22
C ILE A 167 16.26 -5.16 -5.47
N SER A 168 17.11 -4.35 -6.10
CA SER A 168 17.78 -4.71 -7.39
C SER A 168 18.76 -5.86 -7.27
N SER A 169 19.31 -6.14 -6.09
CA SER A 169 20.15 -7.31 -5.82
C SER A 169 19.39 -8.65 -5.82
N ARG A 170 18.06 -8.62 -5.81
CA ARG A 170 17.17 -9.79 -5.82
C ARG A 170 16.40 -9.82 -7.14
N SER A 171 16.81 -10.67 -8.06
CA SER A 171 16.33 -10.62 -9.45
C SER A 171 14.81 -10.83 -9.56
N ARG A 172 14.23 -11.74 -8.76
CA ARG A 172 12.79 -12.00 -8.80
C ARG A 172 11.99 -10.83 -8.21
N VAL A 173 12.43 -10.28 -7.07
CA VAL A 173 11.82 -9.10 -6.46
C VAL A 173 11.89 -7.91 -7.42
N ASN A 174 13.03 -7.68 -8.06
CA ASN A 174 13.20 -6.59 -9.02
C ASN A 174 12.25 -6.75 -10.24
N THR A 175 12.13 -7.96 -10.78
CA THR A 175 11.24 -8.25 -11.91
C THR A 175 9.77 -8.08 -11.50
N TRP A 176 9.37 -8.63 -10.36
CA TRP A 176 8.02 -8.49 -9.83
C TRP A 176 7.67 -7.03 -9.54
N PHE A 177 8.58 -6.27 -8.92
CA PHE A 177 8.32 -4.87 -8.59
C PHE A 177 8.16 -4.02 -9.86
N ALA A 178 8.94 -4.28 -10.91
CA ALA A 178 8.77 -3.65 -12.22
C ALA A 178 7.39 -4.00 -12.84
N ALA A 179 6.93 -5.24 -12.70
CA ALA A 179 5.59 -5.65 -13.14
C ALA A 179 4.49 -4.91 -12.37
N VAL A 180 4.63 -4.77 -11.05
CA VAL A 180 3.69 -3.99 -10.23
C VAL A 180 3.68 -2.51 -10.65
N GLN A 181 4.84 -1.92 -10.89
CA GLN A 181 4.93 -0.52 -11.33
C GLN A 181 4.31 -0.28 -12.72
N SER A 182 4.31 -1.29 -13.58
CA SER A 182 3.68 -1.24 -14.90
C SER A 182 2.22 -1.67 -14.91
N HIS A 183 1.67 -2.07 -13.76
CA HIS A 183 0.26 -2.45 -13.65
C HIS A 183 -0.64 -1.25 -14.05
N PRO A 184 -1.76 -1.47 -14.77
CA PRO A 184 -2.60 -0.38 -15.27
C PRO A 184 -3.06 0.64 -14.23
N SER A 185 -3.26 0.21 -12.98
CA SER A 185 -3.65 1.10 -11.88
C SER A 185 -2.51 1.97 -11.36
N THR A 186 -1.26 1.54 -11.54
CA THR A 186 -0.08 2.26 -11.07
C THR A 186 0.52 3.15 -12.17
N SER A 187 0.27 2.80 -13.44
CA SER A 187 0.85 3.48 -14.61
C SER A 187 0.04 4.70 -15.09
N LYS A 188 -1.17 4.92 -14.60
CA LYS A 188 -1.96 6.10 -14.94
C LYS A 188 -1.38 7.32 -14.23
N GLU A 189 -1.00 8.37 -14.98
CA GLU A 189 -0.43 9.61 -14.42
C GLU A 189 -1.31 10.26 -13.36
N SER A 190 -2.63 10.13 -13.47
CA SER A 190 -3.61 10.66 -12.51
C SER A 190 -3.71 9.85 -11.21
N ILE A 191 -3.16 8.64 -11.17
CA ILE A 191 -3.33 7.70 -10.04
C ILE A 191 -2.00 7.05 -9.67
N ASN A 192 -0.87 7.54 -10.18
CA ASN A 192 0.41 6.93 -9.79
C ASN A 192 0.69 7.22 -8.31
N PRO A 193 0.37 6.29 -7.39
CA PRO A 193 0.58 6.50 -5.96
C PRO A 193 2.08 6.68 -5.65
N PHE A 194 2.95 6.22 -6.56
CA PHE A 194 4.38 6.37 -6.42
C PHE A 194 4.87 7.77 -6.80
N SER A 195 4.18 8.49 -7.70
CA SER A 195 4.54 9.88 -8.05
C SER A 195 4.03 10.89 -7.01
N CYS A 196 3.02 10.53 -6.24
CA CYS A 196 2.43 11.39 -5.21
C CYS A 196 3.16 11.31 -3.87
N MET A 197 4.14 10.42 -3.73
CA MET A 197 4.86 10.24 -2.49
C MET A 197 6.01 11.23 -2.37
N SER A 198 6.11 11.85 -1.19
CA SER A 198 7.22 12.73 -0.88
C SER A 198 8.56 12.01 -1.05
N THR A 199 9.50 12.69 -1.65
CA THR A 199 10.88 12.22 -1.74
C THR A 199 11.51 12.22 -0.35
N LYS A 200 12.67 11.54 -0.21
CA LYS A 200 13.48 11.64 1.03
C LYS A 200 13.78 13.10 1.41
N ALA A 201 13.99 13.96 0.41
CA ALA A 201 14.23 15.38 0.62
C ALA A 201 13.01 16.11 1.21
N ASP A 202 11.79 15.76 0.80
CA ASP A 202 10.57 16.34 1.36
C ASP A 202 10.35 15.86 2.80
N HIS A 203 10.69 14.60 3.08
CA HIS A 203 10.62 14.02 4.42
C HIS A 203 11.64 14.70 5.38
N ASP A 204 12.89 14.86 4.94
CA ASP A 204 13.96 15.51 5.72
C ASP A 204 13.69 17.01 5.93
N ALA A 205 12.94 17.64 5.03
CA ALA A 205 12.58 19.06 5.11
C ALA A 205 11.32 19.34 5.94
N GLY A 206 10.61 18.33 6.43
CA GLY A 206 9.33 18.47 7.12
C GLY A 206 8.20 19.04 6.25
N ASN A 207 8.42 19.10 4.94
CA ASN A 207 7.47 19.63 3.95
C ASN A 207 6.51 18.50 3.49
N MET A 208 5.55 18.20 4.33
CA MET A 208 4.51 17.25 3.97
C MET A 208 3.34 18.02 3.36
N ARG A 209 3.17 17.90 2.05
CA ARG A 209 2.04 18.48 1.33
C ARG A 209 0.82 17.57 1.46
N GLU A 210 -0.35 18.16 1.58
CA GLU A 210 -1.60 17.44 1.27
C GLU A 210 -1.48 16.90 -0.16
N ILE A 211 -1.58 15.59 -0.29
CA ILE A 211 -1.51 14.92 -1.58
C ILE A 211 -2.90 14.41 -1.90
N ARG A 212 -3.53 15.02 -2.89
CA ARG A 212 -4.80 14.53 -3.41
C ARG A 212 -4.54 13.54 -4.55
N VAL A 213 -4.95 12.30 -4.35
CA VAL A 213 -4.94 11.27 -5.40
C VAL A 213 -6.34 11.21 -5.99
N ASN A 214 -6.51 11.67 -7.22
CA ASN A 214 -7.79 11.61 -7.93
C ASN A 214 -7.78 10.40 -8.85
N ALA A 215 -8.75 9.51 -8.67
CA ALA A 215 -9.02 8.43 -9.60
C ALA A 215 -9.84 9.00 -10.79
N GLY A 216 -9.19 9.26 -11.91
CA GLY A 216 -9.80 9.77 -13.14
C GLY A 216 -10.75 8.77 -13.82
#